data_b771cdfddf425e0ddd6273074d607b42
#
_entry.id   b771cdfddf425e0ddd6273074d607b42
#
_cell.length_a   1.000
_cell.length_b   1.000
_cell.length_c   1.000
_cell.angle_alpha   90.00
_cell.angle_beta   90.00
_cell.angle_gamma   90.00
#
_symmetry.space_group_name_H-M   'P 1'
#
loop_
_entity.id
_entity.type
_entity.pdbx_description
1 polymer ?
#
loop_
_entity_poly.entity_id
_entity_poly.type
_entity_poly.pdbx_seq_one_letter_code
_entity_poly.pdbx_strand_id
1 'polypeptide(L)'
;MRFRIQKQKHDFFWNYLYLKKMIQIFITGGTFDKSYNYVEGNLYFEETHLPEMLKRSRCQLDLQIQTLMMLDSLELEASHRSLIGKACIDTPSNQILITHGTDTIVESASYLAQEKLLQQKTIVLTGAMIPYAFGSSSDGFFNLGCALSFVQTLESGVYVVMQGQYFKWNEVRKNKSKGRFERIKQ
;
A
#
# COMPACT_ATOMS: atom_id res chain seq x y z
N MET A 1 43.91 10.31 9.51
CA MET A 1 43.21 9.73 8.37
C MET A 1 42.27 8.57 8.74
N ARG A 2 42.57 7.72 9.74
CA ARG A 2 41.70 6.59 10.19
C ARG A 2 40.35 6.99 10.82
N PHE A 3 40.27 8.09 11.57
CA PHE A 3 39.03 8.53 12.24
C PHE A 3 37.92 8.98 11.27
N ARG A 4 38.26 9.54 10.12
CA ARG A 4 37.27 10.05 9.14
C ARG A 4 36.55 8.91 8.38
N ILE A 5 37.27 7.80 8.12
CA ILE A 5 36.73 6.62 7.42
C ILE A 5 35.79 5.83 8.34
N GLN A 6 36.08 5.79 9.66
CA GLN A 6 35.25 5.06 10.62
C GLN A 6 33.91 5.77 10.88
N LYS A 7 33.90 7.12 10.94
CA LYS A 7 32.68 7.91 11.07
C LYS A 7 31.78 7.77 9.83
N GLN A 8 32.36 7.82 8.64
CA GLN A 8 31.64 7.68 7.38
C GLN A 8 30.98 6.29 7.21
N LYS A 9 31.67 5.21 7.64
CA LYS A 9 31.11 3.85 7.64
C LYS A 9 29.99 3.69 8.67
N HIS A 10 30.14 4.32 9.84
CA HIS A 10 29.14 4.29 10.89
C HIS A 10 27.87 5.04 10.45
N ASP A 11 28.00 6.23 9.88
CA ASP A 11 26.88 7.02 9.38
C ASP A 11 26.15 6.31 8.21
N PHE A 12 26.90 5.64 7.33
CA PHE A 12 26.34 4.83 6.25
C PHE A 12 25.57 3.61 6.77
N PHE A 13 26.07 2.91 7.78
CA PHE A 13 25.43 1.75 8.39
C PHE A 13 24.13 2.16 9.12
N TRP A 14 24.13 3.27 9.88
CA TRP A 14 22.95 3.78 10.55
C TRP A 14 21.90 4.29 9.55
N ASN A 15 22.30 5.00 8.50
CA ASN A 15 21.41 5.39 7.42
C ASN A 15 20.78 4.18 6.71
N TYR A 16 21.55 3.14 6.46
CA TYR A 16 21.05 1.90 5.87
C TYR A 16 20.04 1.17 6.78
N LEU A 17 20.31 1.10 8.09
CA LEU A 17 19.37 0.53 9.07
C LEU A 17 18.11 1.40 9.24
N TYR A 18 18.25 2.72 9.17
CA TYR A 18 17.14 3.66 9.23
C TYR A 18 16.23 3.49 8.02
N LEU A 19 16.78 3.49 6.82
CA LEU A 19 16.02 3.28 5.57
C LEU A 19 15.31 1.91 5.52
N LYS A 20 15.86 0.88 6.18
CA LYS A 20 15.18 -0.42 6.31
C LYS A 20 13.97 -0.40 7.23
N LYS A 21 13.87 0.56 8.15
CA LYS A 21 12.73 0.71 9.08
C LYS A 21 11.64 1.64 8.54
N MET A 22 11.98 2.51 7.60
CA MET A 22 11.04 3.43 6.97
C MET A 22 10.08 2.66 6.08
N ILE A 23 8.79 2.93 6.22
CA ILE A 23 7.76 2.35 5.34
C ILE A 23 7.53 3.29 4.16
N GLN A 24 7.70 2.78 2.95
CA GLN A 24 7.28 3.48 1.75
C GLN A 24 5.80 3.24 1.49
N ILE A 25 5.03 4.30 1.30
CA ILE A 25 3.62 4.21 0.90
C ILE A 25 3.48 4.74 -0.52
N PHE A 26 2.94 3.92 -1.41
CA PHE A 26 2.55 4.30 -2.75
C PHE A 26 1.03 4.41 -2.85
N ILE A 27 0.56 5.52 -3.39
CA ILE A 27 -0.86 5.77 -3.60
C ILE A 27 -1.16 5.57 -5.07
N THR A 28 -2.18 4.76 -5.35
CA THR A 28 -2.63 4.48 -6.72
C THR A 28 -4.11 4.82 -6.94
N GLY A 29 -4.78 5.42 -5.94
CA GLY A 29 -6.20 5.80 -6.00
C GLY A 29 -7.12 4.69 -5.50
N GLY A 30 -8.14 4.37 -6.29
CA GLY A 30 -9.20 3.44 -5.89
C GLY A 30 -10.22 4.06 -4.94
N THR A 31 -11.19 3.27 -4.49
CA THR A 31 -12.27 3.73 -3.60
C THR A 31 -11.77 4.41 -2.33
N PHE A 32 -10.59 4.01 -1.85
CA PHE A 32 -9.94 4.58 -0.67
C PHE A 32 -9.84 6.12 -0.73
N ASP A 33 -9.49 6.66 -1.90
CA ASP A 33 -9.21 8.09 -2.11
C ASP A 33 -10.33 8.83 -2.85
N LYS A 34 -11.49 8.20 -3.10
CA LYS A 34 -12.62 8.87 -3.75
C LYS A 34 -13.32 9.81 -2.80
N SER A 35 -13.65 11.02 -3.29
CA SER A 35 -14.55 12.00 -2.70
C SER A 35 -15.90 11.99 -3.41
N TYR A 36 -16.94 12.58 -2.79
CA TYR A 36 -18.27 12.67 -3.38
C TYR A 36 -18.58 14.09 -3.84
N ASN A 37 -18.84 14.25 -5.11
CA ASN A 37 -19.34 15.50 -5.69
C ASN A 37 -20.87 15.54 -5.55
N TYR A 38 -21.34 16.31 -4.60
CA TYR A 38 -22.78 16.43 -4.33
C TYR A 38 -23.55 17.25 -5.39
N VAL A 39 -22.84 18.01 -6.23
CA VAL A 39 -23.46 18.79 -7.32
C VAL A 39 -23.75 17.87 -8.52
N GLU A 40 -22.79 17.02 -8.87
CA GLU A 40 -22.88 16.10 -10.00
C GLU A 40 -23.40 14.71 -9.61
N GLY A 41 -23.43 14.39 -8.31
CA GLY A 41 -23.89 13.10 -7.80
C GLY A 41 -22.96 11.93 -8.10
N ASN A 42 -21.67 12.18 -8.30
CA ASN A 42 -20.68 11.16 -8.66
C ASN A 42 -19.50 11.12 -7.68
N LEU A 43 -18.70 10.06 -7.79
CA LEU A 43 -17.42 9.93 -7.10
C LEU A 43 -16.30 10.42 -8.02
N TYR A 44 -15.33 11.14 -7.44
CA TYR A 44 -14.18 11.67 -8.16
C TYR A 44 -12.91 11.58 -7.34
N PHE A 45 -11.76 11.79 -7.96
CA PHE A 45 -10.46 11.92 -7.30
C PHE A 45 -10.08 13.39 -7.23
N GLU A 46 -9.61 13.81 -6.06
CA GLU A 46 -9.02 15.13 -5.84
C GLU A 46 -7.59 14.95 -5.32
N GLU A 47 -7.44 14.84 -4.02
CA GLU A 47 -6.19 14.53 -3.34
C GLU A 47 -6.37 13.28 -2.48
N THR A 48 -5.24 12.66 -2.12
CA THR A 48 -5.30 11.52 -1.22
C THR A 48 -5.70 11.92 0.19
N HIS A 49 -6.55 11.11 0.81
CA HIS A 49 -6.94 11.28 2.21
C HIS A 49 -5.89 10.77 3.21
N LEU A 50 -4.83 10.11 2.73
CA LEU A 50 -3.86 9.43 3.58
C LEU A 50 -3.17 10.34 4.62
N PRO A 51 -2.71 11.57 4.29
CA PRO A 51 -2.09 12.46 5.29
C PRO A 51 -3.03 12.80 6.45
N GLU A 52 -4.30 13.06 6.17
CA GLU A 52 -5.32 13.32 7.19
C GLU A 52 -5.54 12.08 8.08
N MET A 53 -5.68 10.91 7.47
CA MET A 53 -5.86 9.65 8.18
C MET A 53 -4.70 9.36 9.12
N LEU A 54 -3.47 9.53 8.69
CA LEU A 54 -2.26 9.35 9.49
C LEU A 54 -2.20 10.36 10.66
N LYS A 55 -2.55 11.61 10.42
CA LYS A 55 -2.64 12.65 11.46
C LYS A 55 -3.71 12.31 12.49
N ARG A 56 -4.91 11.91 12.06
CA ARG A 56 -6.02 11.53 12.95
C ARG A 56 -5.72 10.28 13.77
N SER A 57 -5.01 9.29 13.21
CA SER A 57 -4.57 8.09 13.92
C SER A 57 -3.40 8.37 14.88
N ARG A 58 -2.83 9.59 14.89
CA ARG A 58 -1.61 9.91 15.64
C ARG A 58 -0.47 8.94 15.31
N CYS A 59 -0.36 8.55 14.04
CA CYS A 59 0.67 7.62 13.57
C CYS A 59 2.07 8.17 13.90
N GLN A 60 2.92 7.32 14.49
CA GLN A 60 4.30 7.65 14.87
C GLN A 60 5.33 6.88 14.04
N LEU A 61 4.87 6.21 12.98
CA LEU A 61 5.76 5.47 12.08
C LEU A 61 6.54 6.44 11.19
N ASP A 62 7.74 6.04 10.82
CA ASP A 62 8.54 6.75 9.84
C ASP A 62 8.07 6.36 8.43
N LEU A 63 7.41 7.29 7.76
CA LEU A 63 6.69 7.05 6.52
C LEU A 63 7.17 7.98 5.41
N GLN A 64 7.42 7.42 4.25
CA GLN A 64 7.55 8.18 3.00
C GLN A 64 6.33 7.91 2.12
N ILE A 65 5.66 8.97 1.69
CA ILE A 65 4.42 8.88 0.91
C ILE A 65 4.67 9.43 -0.48
N GLN A 66 4.26 8.68 -1.49
CA GLN A 66 4.33 9.10 -2.89
C GLN A 66 3.07 8.70 -3.64
N THR A 67 2.40 9.66 -4.24
CA THR A 67 1.30 9.39 -5.18
C THR A 67 1.89 9.03 -6.54
N LEU A 68 1.57 7.83 -7.02
CA LEU A 68 1.95 7.37 -8.36
C LEU A 68 0.86 7.71 -9.38
N MET A 69 -0.39 7.54 -8.97
CA MET A 69 -1.58 7.82 -9.79
C MET A 69 -2.82 7.94 -8.91
N MET A 70 -3.90 8.47 -9.47
CA MET A 70 -5.22 8.56 -8.84
C MET A 70 -6.24 7.99 -9.83
N LEU A 71 -6.32 6.63 -9.91
CA LEU A 71 -7.15 5.91 -10.88
C LEU A 71 -8.11 4.94 -10.18
N ASP A 72 -9.24 4.66 -10.84
CA ASP A 72 -10.03 3.48 -10.50
C ASP A 72 -9.27 2.21 -10.89
N SER A 73 -9.32 1.19 -10.05
CA SER A 73 -8.58 -0.04 -10.35
C SER A 73 -9.09 -0.79 -11.58
N LEU A 74 -10.31 -0.53 -12.03
CA LEU A 74 -10.84 -1.08 -13.29
C LEU A 74 -10.20 -0.42 -14.51
N GLU A 75 -9.60 0.77 -14.35
CA GLU A 75 -8.87 1.49 -15.41
C GLU A 75 -7.37 1.15 -15.41
N LEU A 76 -6.90 0.33 -14.44
CA LEU A 76 -5.50 -0.04 -14.37
C LEU A 76 -5.11 -1.06 -15.45
N GLU A 77 -4.21 -0.64 -16.31
CA GLU A 77 -3.60 -1.43 -17.38
C GLU A 77 -2.26 -2.04 -16.96
N ALA A 78 -1.65 -2.85 -17.82
CA ALA A 78 -0.33 -3.44 -17.60
C ALA A 78 0.77 -2.38 -17.42
N SER A 79 0.69 -1.26 -18.13
CA SER A 79 1.60 -0.11 -18.02
C SER A 79 1.59 0.51 -16.63
N HIS A 80 0.42 0.65 -16.02
CA HIS A 80 0.26 1.17 -14.66
C HIS A 80 0.85 0.20 -13.63
N ARG A 81 0.63 -1.11 -13.78
CA ARG A 81 1.24 -2.13 -12.89
C ARG A 81 2.76 -2.16 -13.02
N SER A 82 3.28 -1.96 -14.23
CA SER A 82 4.73 -1.81 -14.46
C SER A 82 5.30 -0.59 -13.75
N LEU A 83 4.61 0.56 -13.78
CA LEU A 83 4.99 1.75 -13.04
C LEU A 83 5.04 1.49 -11.52
N ILE A 84 4.02 0.81 -10.97
CA ILE A 84 3.99 0.42 -9.55
C ILE A 84 5.17 -0.50 -9.24
N GLY A 85 5.42 -1.53 -10.05
CA GLY A 85 6.53 -2.47 -9.89
C GLY A 85 7.88 -1.76 -9.90
N LYS A 86 8.10 -0.84 -10.84
CA LYS A 86 9.31 -0.02 -10.91
C LYS A 86 9.48 0.85 -9.66
N ALA A 87 8.45 1.53 -9.20
CA ALA A 87 8.51 2.33 -7.97
C ALA A 87 8.86 1.46 -6.75
N CYS A 88 8.32 0.24 -6.67
CA CYS A 88 8.68 -0.73 -5.63
C CYS A 88 10.14 -1.19 -5.71
N ILE A 89 10.71 -1.31 -6.91
CA ILE A 89 12.12 -1.68 -7.10
C ILE A 89 13.04 -0.51 -6.71
N ASP A 90 12.71 0.69 -7.14
CA ASP A 90 13.56 1.89 -7.00
C ASP A 90 13.62 2.41 -5.56
N THR A 91 12.61 2.17 -4.72
CA THR A 91 12.64 2.59 -3.32
C THR A 91 13.69 1.80 -2.51
N PRO A 92 14.48 2.46 -1.63
CA PRO A 92 15.39 1.76 -0.74
C PRO A 92 14.69 1.03 0.41
N SER A 93 13.42 1.31 0.67
CA SER A 93 12.65 0.64 1.72
C SER A 93 12.35 -0.83 1.34
N ASN A 94 12.46 -1.72 2.33
CA ASN A 94 12.02 -3.11 2.20
C ASN A 94 10.56 -3.31 2.66
N GLN A 95 9.95 -2.30 3.28
CA GLN A 95 8.57 -2.32 3.75
C GLN A 95 7.76 -1.36 2.90
N ILE A 96 6.86 -1.90 2.08
CA ILE A 96 6.09 -1.13 1.10
C ILE A 96 4.60 -1.35 1.35
N LEU A 97 3.85 -0.27 1.47
CA LEU A 97 2.40 -0.29 1.52
C LEU A 97 1.87 0.40 0.25
N ILE A 98 0.84 -0.19 -0.36
CA ILE A 98 0.20 0.36 -1.57
C ILE A 98 -1.29 0.52 -1.30
N THR A 99 -1.82 1.74 -1.38
CA THR A 99 -3.28 1.94 -1.45
C THR A 99 -3.75 1.70 -2.87
N HIS A 100 -4.82 0.91 -3.02
CA HIS A 100 -5.24 0.40 -4.32
C HIS A 100 -6.76 0.19 -4.36
N GLY A 101 -7.34 0.27 -5.54
CA GLY A 101 -8.74 -0.07 -5.73
C GLY A 101 -8.98 -1.58 -5.60
N THR A 102 -10.07 -1.93 -4.95
CA THR A 102 -10.34 -3.33 -4.51
C THR A 102 -10.71 -4.29 -5.63
N ASP A 103 -11.06 -3.80 -6.83
CA ASP A 103 -11.54 -4.68 -7.92
C ASP A 103 -10.42 -5.46 -8.60
N THR A 104 -9.24 -4.86 -8.74
CA THR A 104 -8.07 -5.50 -9.38
C THR A 104 -6.83 -5.53 -8.49
N ILE A 105 -7.01 -5.41 -7.17
CA ILE A 105 -5.90 -5.47 -6.19
C ILE A 105 -5.17 -6.83 -6.24
N VAL A 106 -5.91 -7.93 -6.49
CA VAL A 106 -5.34 -9.28 -6.56
C VAL A 106 -4.46 -9.44 -7.79
N GLU A 107 -4.89 -8.89 -8.93
CA GLU A 107 -4.13 -8.89 -10.18
C GLU A 107 -2.82 -8.09 -10.02
N SER A 108 -2.89 -6.93 -9.37
CA SER A 108 -1.70 -6.13 -9.08
C SER A 108 -0.76 -6.83 -8.09
N ALA A 109 -1.29 -7.49 -7.06
CA ALA A 109 -0.49 -8.30 -6.15
C ALA A 109 0.19 -9.48 -6.87
N SER A 110 -0.52 -10.15 -7.77
CA SER A 110 0.03 -11.23 -8.60
C SER A 110 1.15 -10.74 -9.51
N TYR A 111 0.97 -9.57 -10.15
CA TYR A 111 2.00 -8.95 -10.98
C TYR A 111 3.29 -8.69 -10.18
N LEU A 112 3.17 -8.02 -9.02
CA LEU A 112 4.30 -7.68 -8.18
C LEU A 112 5.03 -8.92 -7.64
N ALA A 113 4.32 -10.00 -7.35
CA ALA A 113 4.90 -11.23 -6.84
C ALA A 113 5.76 -11.98 -7.88
N GLN A 114 5.55 -11.72 -9.16
CA GLN A 114 6.35 -12.31 -10.24
C GLN A 114 7.66 -11.55 -10.49
N GLU A 115 7.81 -10.35 -9.94
CA GLU A 115 9.01 -9.53 -10.09
C GLU A 115 10.14 -10.04 -9.17
N LYS A 116 11.17 -10.66 -9.77
CA LYS A 116 12.30 -11.24 -9.02
C LYS A 116 13.03 -10.24 -8.12
N LEU A 117 13.10 -8.97 -8.53
CA LEU A 117 13.77 -7.91 -7.78
C LEU A 117 13.03 -7.51 -6.50
N LEU A 118 11.78 -7.93 -6.33
CA LEU A 118 10.95 -7.63 -5.17
C LEU A 118 10.96 -8.74 -4.10
N GLN A 119 11.63 -9.86 -4.32
CA GLN A 119 11.62 -11.03 -3.42
C GLN A 119 12.15 -10.77 -2.00
N GLN A 120 12.93 -9.70 -1.81
CA GLN A 120 13.46 -9.31 -0.50
C GLN A 120 12.64 -8.21 0.18
N LYS A 121 11.51 -7.83 -0.41
CA LYS A 121 10.64 -6.77 0.10
C LYS A 121 9.34 -7.34 0.65
N THR A 122 8.82 -6.73 1.69
CA THR A 122 7.46 -6.96 2.20
C THR A 122 6.54 -5.93 1.57
N ILE A 123 5.64 -6.37 0.70
CA ILE A 123 4.72 -5.52 -0.03
C ILE A 123 3.30 -5.85 0.39
N VAL A 124 2.61 -4.86 0.96
CA VAL A 124 1.22 -4.97 1.39
C VAL A 124 0.36 -4.07 0.54
N LEU A 125 -0.64 -4.65 -0.13
CA LEU A 125 -1.66 -3.89 -0.82
C LEU A 125 -2.92 -3.82 0.05
N THR A 126 -3.53 -2.64 0.14
CA THR A 126 -4.78 -2.42 0.87
C THR A 126 -5.68 -1.44 0.11
N GLY A 127 -6.92 -1.33 0.54
CA GLY A 127 -7.90 -0.43 -0.07
C GLY A 127 -9.11 -0.24 0.84
N ALA A 128 -10.18 0.28 0.28
CA ALA A 128 -11.47 0.42 0.97
C ALA A 128 -12.62 -0.01 0.07
N MET A 129 -13.64 -0.60 0.68
CA MET A 129 -14.91 -0.89 0.01
C MET A 129 -15.79 0.35 -0.03
N ILE A 130 -15.66 1.23 0.97
CA ILE A 130 -16.39 2.49 1.10
C ILE A 130 -15.37 3.64 1.22
N PRO A 131 -15.50 4.73 0.44
CA PRO A 131 -14.58 5.85 0.47
C PRO A 131 -14.35 6.40 1.88
N TYR A 132 -13.09 6.78 2.19
CA TYR A 132 -12.79 7.41 3.48
C TYR A 132 -13.61 8.68 3.72
N ALA A 133 -13.90 9.45 2.68
CA ALA A 133 -14.72 10.65 2.74
C ALA A 133 -16.13 10.42 3.30
N PHE A 134 -16.62 9.17 3.35
CA PHE A 134 -17.94 8.82 3.93
C PHE A 134 -17.89 8.63 5.46
N GLY A 135 -16.78 8.98 6.09
CA GLY A 135 -16.66 9.07 7.53
C GLY A 135 -16.77 7.70 8.23
N SER A 136 -17.63 7.62 9.25
CA SER A 136 -17.77 6.42 10.09
C SER A 136 -18.24 5.15 9.34
N SER A 137 -18.81 5.30 8.15
CA SER A 137 -19.21 4.15 7.32
C SER A 137 -18.05 3.51 6.57
N SER A 138 -16.91 4.20 6.46
CA SER A 138 -15.74 3.71 5.71
C SER A 138 -14.97 2.66 6.49
N ASP A 139 -14.57 1.60 5.78
CA ASP A 139 -13.62 0.60 6.25
C ASP A 139 -12.14 1.01 6.00
N GLY A 140 -11.90 2.11 5.30
CA GLY A 140 -10.55 2.53 4.90
C GLY A 140 -9.61 2.78 6.07
N PHE A 141 -10.11 3.42 7.14
CA PHE A 141 -9.29 3.72 8.31
C PHE A 141 -8.83 2.46 9.05
N PHE A 142 -9.73 1.48 9.18
CA PHE A 142 -9.41 0.19 9.76
C PHE A 142 -8.41 -0.60 8.90
N ASN A 143 -8.66 -0.65 7.59
CA ASN A 143 -7.77 -1.35 6.65
C ASN A 143 -6.37 -0.74 6.62
N LEU A 144 -6.24 0.59 6.66
CA LEU A 144 -4.94 1.28 6.74
C LEU A 144 -4.19 0.89 8.01
N GLY A 145 -4.83 0.91 9.17
CA GLY A 145 -4.21 0.52 10.44
C GLY A 145 -3.72 -0.92 10.44
N CYS A 146 -4.54 -1.84 9.92
CA CYS A 146 -4.15 -3.24 9.74
C CYS A 146 -2.96 -3.39 8.78
N ALA A 147 -2.99 -2.70 7.64
CA ALA A 147 -1.94 -2.77 6.64
C ALA A 147 -0.60 -2.23 7.16
N LEU A 148 -0.62 -1.11 7.89
CA LEU A 148 0.56 -0.55 8.57
C LEU A 148 1.12 -1.49 9.64
N SER A 149 0.29 -2.25 10.34
CA SER A 149 0.74 -3.24 11.31
C SER A 149 1.36 -4.46 10.61
N PHE A 150 0.70 -4.98 9.58
CA PHE A 150 1.17 -6.19 8.90
C PHE A 150 2.44 -5.96 8.07
N VAL A 151 2.62 -4.80 7.43
CA VAL A 151 3.84 -4.53 6.65
C VAL A 151 5.10 -4.54 7.51
N GLN A 152 4.98 -4.26 8.82
CA GLN A 152 6.09 -4.26 9.77
C GLN A 152 6.45 -5.67 10.27
N THR A 153 5.53 -6.64 10.20
CA THR A 153 5.64 -7.92 10.89
C THR A 153 5.66 -9.13 9.97
N LEU A 154 5.13 -8.99 8.75
CA LEU A 154 5.16 -10.07 7.78
C LEU A 154 6.56 -10.26 7.19
N GLU A 155 6.86 -11.49 6.82
CA GLU A 155 8.07 -11.84 6.06
C GLU A 155 8.05 -11.22 4.67
N SER A 156 9.19 -11.24 3.98
CA SER A 156 9.27 -10.79 2.59
C SER A 156 8.29 -11.54 1.70
N GLY A 157 7.55 -10.80 0.89
CA GLY A 157 6.48 -11.33 0.04
C GLY A 157 5.45 -10.29 -0.31
N VAL A 158 4.47 -10.67 -1.11
CA VAL A 158 3.37 -9.81 -1.54
C VAL A 158 2.06 -10.28 -0.92
N TYR A 159 1.36 -9.35 -0.29
CA TYR A 159 0.16 -9.62 0.50
C TYR A 159 -0.95 -8.63 0.17
N VAL A 160 -2.19 -9.10 0.28
CA VAL A 160 -3.39 -8.26 0.32
C VAL A 160 -3.89 -8.21 1.76
N VAL A 161 -4.09 -7.01 2.31
CA VAL A 161 -4.60 -6.80 3.66
C VAL A 161 -5.94 -6.09 3.57
N MET A 162 -6.99 -6.79 3.95
CA MET A 162 -8.37 -6.28 3.90
C MET A 162 -9.17 -6.85 5.07
N GLN A 163 -10.05 -6.02 5.63
CA GLN A 163 -11.04 -6.46 6.62
C GLN A 163 -10.43 -7.18 7.85
N GLY A 164 -9.25 -6.70 8.30
CA GLY A 164 -8.55 -7.25 9.47
C GLY A 164 -7.76 -8.52 9.21
N GLN A 165 -7.69 -8.98 7.96
CA GLN A 165 -6.98 -10.20 7.58
C GLN A 165 -5.87 -9.88 6.58
N TYR A 166 -4.80 -10.70 6.60
CA TYR A 166 -3.82 -10.72 5.53
C TYR A 166 -3.90 -12.02 4.73
N PHE A 167 -3.59 -11.93 3.46
CA PHE A 167 -3.59 -13.03 2.52
C PHE A 167 -2.32 -12.95 1.67
N LYS A 168 -1.69 -14.07 1.38
CA LYS A 168 -0.69 -14.11 0.30
C LYS A 168 -1.39 -13.87 -1.03
N TRP A 169 -0.68 -13.25 -1.96
CA TRP A 169 -1.19 -12.86 -3.27
C TRP A 169 -1.92 -13.99 -4.03
N ASN A 170 -1.47 -15.24 -3.87
CA ASN A 170 -2.00 -16.43 -4.53
C ASN A 170 -3.05 -17.20 -3.70
N GLU A 171 -3.40 -16.71 -2.52
CA GLU A 171 -4.36 -17.35 -1.61
C GLU A 171 -5.65 -16.55 -1.45
N VAL A 172 -5.84 -15.48 -2.22
CA VAL A 172 -6.91 -14.52 -2.01
C VAL A 172 -7.77 -14.32 -3.25
N ARG A 173 -9.06 -14.13 -3.04
CA ARG A 173 -9.99 -13.62 -4.06
C ARG A 173 -10.97 -12.62 -3.45
N LYS A 174 -11.43 -11.66 -4.25
CA LYS A 174 -12.56 -10.80 -3.91
C LYS A 174 -13.87 -11.53 -4.25
N ASN A 175 -14.67 -11.80 -3.24
CA ASN A 175 -16.03 -12.29 -3.42
C ASN A 175 -16.96 -11.09 -3.59
N LYS A 176 -17.26 -10.75 -4.84
CA LYS A 176 -18.07 -9.56 -5.19
C LYS A 176 -19.49 -9.65 -4.63
N SER A 177 -20.11 -10.83 -4.61
CA SER A 177 -21.47 -10.99 -4.12
C SER A 177 -21.60 -10.82 -2.60
N LYS A 178 -20.51 -11.04 -1.86
CA LYS A 178 -20.44 -10.88 -0.41
C LYS A 178 -19.73 -9.61 0.05
N GLY A 179 -19.19 -8.82 -0.88
CA GLY A 179 -18.44 -7.61 -0.57
C GLY A 179 -17.22 -7.84 0.33
N ARG A 180 -16.53 -8.99 0.16
CA ARG A 180 -15.40 -9.34 1.04
C ARG A 180 -14.27 -10.06 0.32
N PHE A 181 -13.10 -10.04 0.95
CA PHE A 181 -11.96 -10.87 0.58
C PHE A 181 -12.00 -12.19 1.35
N GLU A 182 -11.66 -13.28 0.70
CA GLU A 182 -11.66 -14.60 1.30
C GLU A 182 -10.53 -15.47 0.72
N ARG A 183 -10.08 -16.45 1.52
CA ARG A 183 -9.08 -17.42 1.04
C ARG A 183 -9.67 -18.28 -0.07
N ILE A 184 -8.85 -18.55 -1.08
CA ILE A 184 -9.14 -19.56 -2.08
C ILE A 184 -9.07 -20.91 -1.38
N LYS A 185 -10.17 -21.66 -1.36
CA LYS A 185 -10.15 -23.05 -0.87
C LYS A 185 -9.28 -23.86 -1.84
N GLN A 186 -8.24 -24.45 -1.31
CA GLN A 186 -7.47 -25.48 -2.00
C GLN A 186 -8.32 -26.72 -2.22
#